data_12460726f238ad474cb6dc4e5a935fd2
#
_entry.id   12460726f238ad474cb6dc4e5a935fd2
#
_cell.length_a   1.000
_cell.length_b   1.000
_cell.length_c   1.000
_cell.angle_alpha   90.00
_cell.angle_beta   90.00
_cell.angle_gamma   90.00
#
_symmetry.space_group_name_H-M   'P 1'
#
loop_
_entity.id
_entity.type
_entity.pdbx_description
1 polymer ?
#
loop_
_entity_poly.entity_id
_entity_poly.type
_entity_poly.pdbx_seq_one_letter_code
_entity_poly.pdbx_strand_id
1 'polypeptide(L)'
;MKKLILFFCSFLILGSGLSFGQTLYKTSVGEVSFFSQTPALDIEALNKKAGAIINASTRDLAIQMKITDFQFPNKLMQEHFNENYLESEKFPTGKFAGKITEVVDLSKPGTYPVTAAGNLTIHGVTKPVTVKGSIVATATELKVTFAFTVRTEDYKIEVPTLVFNKIAEVIEVKGKLNLVK
;
A
#
# COMPACT_ATOMS: atom_id res chain seq x y z
N MET A 1 67.38 31.77 28.30
CA MET A 1 66.45 30.59 28.22
C MET A 1 65.10 31.10 27.73
N LYS A 2 64.84 30.97 26.41
CA LYS A 2 63.57 31.45 25.77
C LYS A 2 62.63 30.28 25.73
N LYS A 3 61.45 30.40 26.41
CA LYS A 3 60.39 29.41 26.39
C LYS A 3 59.52 29.64 25.11
N LEU A 4 59.53 28.69 24.20
CA LEU A 4 58.70 28.67 23.01
C LEU A 4 57.31 28.09 23.39
N ILE A 5 56.27 28.90 23.34
CA ILE A 5 54.91 28.49 23.57
C ILE A 5 54.32 28.09 22.20
N LEU A 6 54.09 26.76 22.00
CA LEU A 6 53.38 26.26 20.81
C LEU A 6 51.86 26.44 21.04
N PHE A 7 51.25 27.27 20.20
CA PHE A 7 49.81 27.49 20.20
C PHE A 7 49.17 26.42 19.28
N PHE A 8 48.59 25.37 19.89
CA PHE A 8 47.91 24.31 19.18
C PHE A 8 46.48 24.80 18.82
N CYS A 9 46.28 25.30 17.59
CA CYS A 9 44.99 25.75 17.11
C CYS A 9 44.16 24.52 16.70
N SER A 10 43.31 24.04 17.60
CA SER A 10 42.38 22.95 17.34
C SER A 10 41.27 23.47 16.43
N PHE A 11 41.34 23.11 15.13
CA PHE A 11 40.32 23.43 14.13
C PHE A 11 39.14 22.47 14.30
N LEU A 12 38.12 22.91 15.06
CA LEU A 12 36.86 22.18 15.23
C LEU A 12 36.03 22.27 13.96
N ILE A 13 36.11 21.26 13.08
CA ILE A 13 35.25 21.16 11.91
C ILE A 13 33.84 20.77 12.39
N LEU A 14 32.95 21.75 12.54
CA LEU A 14 31.52 21.48 12.67
C LEU A 14 31.02 20.91 11.32
N GLY A 15 30.95 19.61 11.23
CA GLY A 15 30.25 18.94 10.14
C GLY A 15 28.74 19.21 10.28
N SER A 16 28.22 20.21 9.59
CA SER A 16 26.78 20.40 9.40
C SER A 16 26.26 19.25 8.55
N GLY A 17 25.83 18.17 9.22
CA GLY A 17 25.10 17.07 8.57
C GLY A 17 23.82 17.65 7.95
N LEU A 18 23.74 17.64 6.61
CA LEU A 18 22.53 17.93 5.88
C LEU A 18 21.52 16.84 6.25
N SER A 19 20.67 17.13 7.24
CA SER A 19 19.49 16.30 7.55
C SER A 19 18.52 16.45 6.37
N PHE A 20 18.54 15.51 5.44
CA PHE A 20 17.48 15.39 4.44
C PHE A 20 16.21 14.97 5.16
N GLY A 21 15.36 15.94 5.50
CA GLY A 21 14.07 15.68 6.10
C GLY A 21 13.26 14.73 5.19
N GLN A 22 12.80 13.61 5.77
CA GLN A 22 11.93 12.67 5.04
C GLN A 22 10.58 13.34 4.82
N THR A 23 10.17 13.49 3.57
CA THR A 23 8.83 13.98 3.24
C THR A 23 7.87 12.81 3.18
N LEU A 24 7.08 12.64 4.24
CA LEU A 24 6.10 11.56 4.39
C LEU A 24 4.70 12.06 4.07
N TYR A 25 4.01 11.37 3.18
CA TYR A 25 2.59 11.55 2.91
C TYR A 25 1.80 10.39 3.51
N LYS A 26 0.67 10.65 4.17
CA LYS A 26 -0.09 9.66 4.93
C LYS A 26 -1.59 9.80 4.70
N THR A 27 -2.31 8.67 4.82
CA THR A 27 -3.78 8.64 4.95
C THR A 27 -4.21 7.49 5.85
N SER A 28 -5.39 7.60 6.43
CA SER A 28 -6.06 6.52 7.17
C SER A 28 -7.48 6.23 6.64
N VAL A 29 -7.85 6.89 5.53
CA VAL A 29 -9.19 6.87 4.93
C VAL A 29 -9.11 6.56 3.42
N GLY A 30 -8.09 5.81 3.00
CA GLY A 30 -7.97 5.34 1.64
C GLY A 30 -9.06 4.34 1.26
N GLU A 31 -9.45 4.34 0.00
CA GLU A 31 -10.42 3.41 -0.56
C GLU A 31 -9.70 2.28 -1.30
N VAL A 32 -10.07 1.03 -0.99
CA VAL A 32 -9.65 -0.15 -1.74
C VAL A 32 -10.89 -0.99 -1.99
N SER A 33 -11.15 -1.31 -3.26
CA SER A 33 -12.22 -2.22 -3.66
C SER A 33 -11.66 -3.45 -4.35
N PHE A 34 -12.44 -4.51 -4.32
CA PHE A 34 -12.20 -5.65 -5.20
C PHE A 34 -13.48 -6.01 -5.96
N PHE A 35 -13.28 -6.62 -7.11
CA PHE A 35 -14.35 -7.07 -7.97
C PHE A 35 -14.06 -8.50 -8.44
N SER A 36 -15.05 -9.36 -8.28
CA SER A 36 -15.05 -10.75 -8.70
C SER A 36 -16.19 -10.96 -9.67
N GLN A 37 -15.90 -11.29 -10.92
CA GLN A 37 -16.90 -11.54 -11.92
C GLN A 37 -17.03 -13.03 -12.23
N THR A 38 -18.24 -13.56 -12.11
CA THR A 38 -18.58 -14.92 -12.54
C THR A 38 -19.81 -14.92 -13.41
N PRO A 39 -20.06 -15.97 -14.22
CA PRO A 39 -21.29 -16.04 -15.01
C PRO A 39 -22.58 -16.02 -14.19
N ALA A 40 -22.51 -16.37 -12.92
CA ALA A 40 -23.66 -16.47 -12.03
C ALA A 40 -23.86 -15.23 -11.16
N LEU A 41 -22.77 -14.52 -10.77
CA LEU A 41 -22.84 -13.43 -9.83
C LEU A 41 -21.60 -12.54 -9.88
N ASP A 42 -21.82 -11.24 -9.85
CA ASP A 42 -20.78 -10.24 -9.63
C ASP A 42 -20.71 -9.92 -8.13
N ILE A 43 -19.51 -9.94 -7.57
CA ILE A 43 -19.26 -9.60 -6.16
C ILE A 43 -18.34 -8.40 -6.12
N GLU A 44 -18.79 -7.34 -5.46
CA GLU A 44 -18.00 -6.15 -5.20
C GLU A 44 -18.00 -5.86 -3.70
N ALA A 45 -16.84 -5.43 -3.19
CA ALA A 45 -16.73 -4.92 -1.82
C ALA A 45 -15.76 -3.75 -1.76
N LEU A 46 -16.01 -2.84 -0.82
CA LEU A 46 -15.27 -1.60 -0.64
C LEU A 46 -14.82 -1.44 0.81
N ASN A 47 -13.51 -1.23 0.98
CA ASN A 47 -12.91 -0.78 2.24
C ASN A 47 -12.56 0.71 2.13
N LYS A 48 -13.06 1.55 3.08
CA LYS A 48 -12.82 3.00 3.13
C LYS A 48 -11.86 3.42 4.25
N LYS A 49 -11.15 2.45 4.84
CA LYS A 49 -10.26 2.67 5.98
C LYS A 49 -8.84 2.14 5.73
N ALA A 50 -8.43 2.10 4.48
CA ALA A 50 -7.06 1.74 4.16
C ALA A 50 -6.09 2.83 4.63
N GLY A 51 -5.14 2.46 5.48
CA GLY A 51 -4.01 3.29 5.86
C GLY A 51 -2.91 3.17 4.82
N ALA A 52 -2.29 4.30 4.46
CA ALA A 52 -1.15 4.31 3.55
C ALA A 52 -0.13 5.36 3.95
N ILE A 53 1.13 5.09 3.64
CA ILE A 53 2.26 6.00 3.80
C ILE A 53 3.16 5.91 2.57
N ILE A 54 3.62 7.06 2.07
CA ILE A 54 4.61 7.18 1.00
C ILE A 54 5.72 8.11 1.48
N ASN A 55 6.95 7.64 1.41
CA ASN A 55 8.13 8.47 1.56
C ASN A 55 8.55 9.01 0.19
N ALA A 56 8.32 10.30 -0.06
CA ALA A 56 8.64 10.91 -1.35
C ALA A 56 10.13 10.93 -1.67
N SER A 57 11.00 10.94 -0.65
CA SER A 57 12.46 10.98 -0.83
C SER A 57 13.04 9.63 -1.21
N THR A 58 12.58 8.55 -0.56
CA THR A 58 13.07 7.18 -0.81
C THR A 58 12.19 6.39 -1.78
N ARG A 59 10.96 6.86 -2.02
CA ARG A 59 9.91 6.22 -2.83
C ARG A 59 9.38 4.93 -2.23
N ASP A 60 9.69 4.68 -0.96
CA ASP A 60 9.11 3.56 -0.23
C ASP A 60 7.65 3.84 0.09
N LEU A 61 6.81 2.79 0.03
CA LEU A 61 5.41 2.89 0.36
C LEU A 61 4.91 1.67 1.12
N ALA A 62 3.93 1.90 1.97
CA ALA A 62 3.20 0.84 2.65
C ALA A 62 1.71 1.16 2.65
N ILE A 63 0.89 0.12 2.45
CA ILE A 63 -0.57 0.17 2.54
C ILE A 63 -1.00 -0.97 3.45
N GLN A 64 -1.94 -0.69 4.36
CA GLN A 64 -2.51 -1.71 5.26
C GLN A 64 -3.98 -1.44 5.47
N MET A 65 -4.78 -2.52 5.56
CA MET A 65 -6.20 -2.45 5.88
C MET A 65 -6.64 -3.66 6.70
N LYS A 66 -7.69 -3.50 7.48
CA LYS A 66 -8.37 -4.62 8.12
C LYS A 66 -9.28 -5.31 7.12
N ILE A 67 -9.29 -6.63 7.12
CA ILE A 67 -10.16 -7.44 6.24
C ILE A 67 -11.62 -7.23 6.62
N THR A 68 -11.93 -7.14 7.91
CA THR A 68 -13.30 -6.91 8.42
C THR A 68 -13.89 -5.53 8.06
N ASP A 69 -13.07 -4.57 7.60
CA ASP A 69 -13.55 -3.25 7.17
C ASP A 69 -14.07 -3.23 5.71
N PHE A 70 -13.98 -4.34 4.98
CA PHE A 70 -14.64 -4.46 3.68
C PHE A 70 -16.15 -4.54 3.87
N GLN A 71 -16.87 -3.70 3.14
CA GLN A 71 -18.33 -3.62 3.17
C GLN A 71 -18.90 -4.17 1.86
N PHE A 72 -19.88 -5.02 2.00
CA PHE A 72 -20.60 -5.65 0.91
C PHE A 72 -22.05 -5.16 0.87
N PRO A 73 -22.69 -5.17 -0.33
CA PRO A 73 -24.13 -4.90 -0.42
C PRO A 73 -24.99 -5.92 0.36
N ASN A 74 -24.50 -7.15 0.50
CA ASN A 74 -25.18 -8.26 1.15
C ASN A 74 -24.41 -8.74 2.40
N LYS A 75 -25.09 -8.78 3.56
CA LYS A 75 -24.48 -9.20 4.83
C LYS A 75 -23.99 -10.63 4.82
N LEU A 76 -24.72 -11.56 4.21
CA LEU A 76 -24.32 -12.97 4.12
C LEU A 76 -23.04 -13.13 3.30
N MET A 77 -22.88 -12.35 2.22
CA MET A 77 -21.61 -12.31 1.46
C MET A 77 -20.45 -11.80 2.31
N GLN A 78 -20.70 -10.78 3.14
CA GLN A 78 -19.68 -10.25 4.05
C GLN A 78 -19.29 -11.26 5.12
N GLU A 79 -20.23 -11.99 5.68
CA GLU A 79 -19.99 -13.09 6.65
C GLU A 79 -19.14 -14.19 5.99
N HIS A 80 -19.56 -14.71 4.83
CA HIS A 80 -18.79 -15.72 4.10
C HIS A 80 -17.39 -15.24 3.73
N PHE A 81 -17.23 -13.98 3.29
CA PHE A 81 -15.93 -13.38 2.99
C PHE A 81 -15.01 -13.41 4.21
N ASN A 82 -15.52 -13.03 5.38
CA ASN A 82 -14.74 -12.97 6.61
C ASN A 82 -14.41 -14.35 7.18
N GLU A 83 -15.38 -15.27 7.15
CA GLU A 83 -15.27 -16.55 7.84
C GLU A 83 -14.65 -17.63 6.96
N ASN A 84 -15.15 -17.75 5.71
CA ASN A 84 -14.83 -18.89 4.86
C ASN A 84 -13.71 -18.62 3.85
N TYR A 85 -13.56 -17.35 3.39
CA TYR A 85 -12.58 -17.03 2.35
C TYR A 85 -11.30 -16.39 2.91
N LEU A 86 -11.44 -15.35 3.72
CA LEU A 86 -10.29 -14.62 4.25
C LEU A 86 -9.91 -15.01 5.68
N GLU A 87 -10.74 -15.83 6.36
CA GLU A 87 -10.53 -16.25 7.76
C GLU A 87 -10.04 -15.05 8.61
N SER A 88 -10.81 -13.95 8.59
CA SER A 88 -10.37 -12.63 9.08
C SER A 88 -10.08 -12.59 10.59
N GLU A 89 -10.54 -13.54 11.37
CA GLU A 89 -10.14 -13.71 12.77
C GLU A 89 -8.67 -14.16 12.87
N LYS A 90 -8.25 -15.05 11.97
CA LYS A 90 -6.89 -15.59 11.93
C LYS A 90 -5.93 -14.70 11.14
N PHE A 91 -6.42 -14.10 10.04
CA PHE A 91 -5.66 -13.23 9.15
C PHE A 91 -6.32 -11.84 9.04
N PRO A 92 -6.27 -11.01 10.10
CA PRO A 92 -7.09 -9.80 10.21
C PRO A 92 -6.70 -8.67 9.25
N THR A 93 -5.53 -8.74 8.58
CA THR A 93 -5.02 -7.61 7.80
C THR A 93 -4.50 -8.01 6.44
N GLY A 94 -4.83 -7.20 5.42
CA GLY A 94 -4.14 -7.15 4.14
C GLY A 94 -3.05 -6.07 4.15
N LYS A 95 -1.86 -6.36 3.58
CA LYS A 95 -0.70 -5.45 3.60
C LYS A 95 0.03 -5.47 2.27
N PHE A 96 0.47 -4.29 1.84
CA PHE A 96 1.48 -4.14 0.79
C PHE A 96 2.63 -3.30 1.31
N ALA A 97 3.85 -3.74 1.06
CA ALA A 97 5.06 -2.96 1.35
C ALA A 97 6.01 -3.06 0.14
N GLY A 98 6.43 -1.91 -0.38
CA GLY A 98 7.22 -1.88 -1.59
C GLY A 98 7.81 -0.51 -1.90
N LYS A 99 8.21 -0.35 -3.15
CA LYS A 99 8.87 0.86 -3.63
C LYS A 99 8.38 1.22 -5.03
N ILE A 100 8.24 2.51 -5.30
CA ILE A 100 8.00 3.04 -6.64
C ILE A 100 9.30 2.88 -7.44
N THR A 101 9.23 2.23 -8.59
CA THR A 101 10.39 1.86 -9.40
C THR A 101 10.92 3.03 -10.23
N GLU A 102 10.03 3.90 -10.71
CA GLU A 102 10.41 5.10 -11.46
C GLU A 102 11.11 6.13 -10.56
N VAL A 103 12.09 6.81 -11.10
CA VAL A 103 12.76 7.94 -10.44
C VAL A 103 11.93 9.20 -10.67
N VAL A 104 10.97 9.45 -9.78
CA VAL A 104 10.06 10.60 -9.83
C VAL A 104 10.28 11.52 -8.64
N ASP A 105 10.16 12.81 -8.87
CA ASP A 105 10.21 13.83 -7.81
C ASP A 105 8.77 14.21 -7.41
N LEU A 106 8.25 13.50 -6.43
CA LEU A 106 6.88 13.71 -5.90
C LEU A 106 6.72 15.03 -5.11
N SER A 107 7.78 15.80 -4.92
CA SER A 107 7.68 17.14 -4.34
C SER A 107 7.22 18.20 -5.35
N LYS A 108 7.30 17.89 -6.65
CA LYS A 108 6.84 18.77 -7.73
C LYS A 108 5.42 18.43 -8.13
N PRO A 109 4.57 19.44 -8.34
CA PRO A 109 3.22 19.22 -8.87
C PRO A 109 3.28 18.57 -10.26
N GLY A 110 2.42 17.57 -10.48
CA GLY A 110 2.37 16.84 -11.76
C GLY A 110 1.61 15.54 -11.66
N THR A 111 1.46 14.88 -12.81
CA THR A 111 0.86 13.54 -12.90
C THR A 111 1.95 12.56 -13.32
N TYR A 112 2.17 11.56 -12.51
CA TYR A 112 3.24 10.57 -12.65
C TYR A 112 2.64 9.18 -12.81
N PRO A 113 2.70 8.56 -14.00
CA PRO A 113 2.48 7.13 -14.11
C PRO A 113 3.61 6.41 -13.38
N VAL A 114 3.26 5.46 -12.51
CA VAL A 114 4.19 4.78 -11.62
C VAL A 114 3.92 3.29 -11.57
N THR A 115 4.98 2.55 -11.24
CA THR A 115 4.93 1.12 -10.94
C THR A 115 5.47 0.91 -9.53
N ALA A 116 4.72 0.23 -8.68
CA ALA A 116 5.17 -0.18 -7.37
C ALA A 116 5.54 -1.67 -7.38
N ALA A 117 6.78 -2.00 -7.05
CA ALA A 117 7.22 -3.37 -6.84
C ALA A 117 7.37 -3.63 -5.34
N GLY A 118 6.82 -4.74 -4.84
CA GLY A 118 6.85 -5.04 -3.42
C GLY A 118 6.20 -6.37 -3.06
N ASN A 119 5.93 -6.54 -1.78
CA ASN A 119 5.33 -7.73 -1.22
C ASN A 119 3.89 -7.46 -0.81
N LEU A 120 2.96 -8.27 -1.31
CA LEU A 120 1.57 -8.28 -0.92
C LEU A 120 1.31 -9.46 0.02
N THR A 121 0.74 -9.19 1.17
CA THR A 121 0.35 -10.20 2.16
C THR A 121 -1.16 -10.22 2.28
N ILE A 122 -1.78 -11.35 1.97
CA ILE A 122 -3.21 -11.64 2.11
C ILE A 122 -3.32 -13.04 2.69
N HIS A 123 -4.29 -13.28 3.57
CA HIS A 123 -4.58 -14.61 4.12
C HIS A 123 -3.32 -15.32 4.68
N GLY A 124 -2.43 -14.56 5.34
CA GLY A 124 -1.17 -15.05 5.88
C GLY A 124 -0.08 -15.40 4.86
N VAL A 125 -0.36 -15.31 3.56
CA VAL A 125 0.60 -15.60 2.49
C VAL A 125 1.18 -14.31 1.93
N THR A 126 2.50 -14.27 1.77
CA THR A 126 3.23 -13.12 1.21
C THR A 126 3.81 -13.48 -0.15
N LYS A 127 3.50 -12.68 -1.18
CA LYS A 127 4.07 -12.86 -2.53
C LYS A 127 4.57 -11.54 -3.11
N PRO A 128 5.63 -11.56 -3.93
CA PRO A 128 6.07 -10.39 -4.69
C PRO A 128 5.02 -10.05 -5.75
N VAL A 129 4.67 -8.77 -5.85
CA VAL A 129 3.75 -8.26 -6.86
C VAL A 129 4.26 -6.96 -7.45
N THR A 130 3.83 -6.67 -8.68
CA THR A 130 4.08 -5.41 -9.36
C THR A 130 2.73 -4.77 -9.68
N VAL A 131 2.52 -3.55 -9.20
CA VAL A 131 1.27 -2.81 -9.29
C VAL A 131 1.48 -1.54 -10.10
N LYS A 132 0.72 -1.36 -11.18
CA LYS A 132 0.71 -0.12 -11.97
C LYS A 132 -0.30 0.86 -11.40
N GLY A 133 0.06 2.14 -11.43
CA GLY A 133 -0.79 3.19 -10.91
C GLY A 133 -0.42 4.56 -11.46
N SER A 134 -1.07 5.58 -10.91
CA SER A 134 -0.79 6.98 -11.19
C SER A 134 -0.81 7.79 -9.90
N ILE A 135 0.09 8.73 -9.78
CA ILE A 135 0.16 9.69 -8.68
C ILE A 135 -0.02 11.10 -9.26
N VAL A 136 -1.06 11.80 -8.79
CA VAL A 136 -1.20 13.24 -9.01
C VAL A 136 -0.64 13.93 -7.76
N ALA A 137 0.50 14.59 -7.91
CA ALA A 137 1.16 15.32 -6.84
C ALA A 137 0.78 16.80 -6.88
N THR A 138 0.54 17.38 -5.71
CA THR A 138 0.43 18.81 -5.46
C THR A 138 1.45 19.24 -4.41
N ALA A 139 1.47 20.50 -4.01
CA ALA A 139 2.37 20.97 -2.95
C ALA A 139 2.16 20.24 -1.60
N THR A 140 0.95 19.78 -1.30
CA THR A 140 0.55 19.25 0.01
C THR A 140 -0.03 17.86 -0.01
N GLU A 141 -0.41 17.34 -1.20
CA GLU A 141 -1.16 16.09 -1.34
C GLU A 141 -0.62 15.21 -2.45
N LEU A 142 -0.77 13.90 -2.27
CA LEU A 142 -0.63 12.88 -3.31
C LEU A 142 -1.96 12.16 -3.49
N LYS A 143 -2.56 12.23 -4.69
CA LYS A 143 -3.71 11.40 -5.07
C LYS A 143 -3.21 10.21 -5.87
N VAL A 144 -3.37 9.03 -5.31
CA VAL A 144 -2.87 7.78 -5.88
C VAL A 144 -4.04 6.95 -6.35
N THR A 145 -3.94 6.44 -7.58
CA THR A 145 -4.86 5.43 -8.12
C THR A 145 -4.07 4.24 -8.60
N PHE A 146 -4.57 3.04 -8.38
CA PHE A 146 -3.93 1.82 -8.84
C PHE A 146 -4.96 0.72 -9.14
N ALA A 147 -4.56 -0.23 -9.99
CA ALA A 147 -5.32 -1.45 -10.24
C ALA A 147 -4.37 -2.61 -10.52
N PHE A 148 -4.73 -3.80 -10.03
CA PHE A 148 -4.03 -5.05 -10.28
C PHE A 148 -4.98 -6.23 -10.08
N THR A 149 -4.50 -7.44 -10.38
CA THR A 149 -5.28 -8.66 -10.16
C THR A 149 -4.60 -9.56 -9.14
N VAL A 150 -5.41 -10.32 -8.42
CA VAL A 150 -5.00 -11.32 -7.44
C VAL A 150 -5.61 -12.66 -7.83
N ARG A 151 -4.80 -13.73 -7.88
CA ARG A 151 -5.31 -15.11 -8.01
C ARG A 151 -5.54 -15.67 -6.60
N THR A 152 -6.74 -16.19 -6.35
CA THR A 152 -7.11 -16.71 -5.02
C THR A 152 -6.21 -17.87 -4.60
N GLU A 153 -5.85 -18.77 -5.52
CA GLU A 153 -4.96 -19.89 -5.27
C GLU A 153 -3.55 -19.48 -4.79
N ASP A 154 -3.04 -18.34 -5.29
CA ASP A 154 -1.74 -17.82 -4.91
C ASP A 154 -1.63 -17.48 -3.43
N TYR A 155 -2.76 -17.16 -2.81
CA TYR A 155 -2.87 -16.80 -1.40
C TYR A 155 -3.55 -17.88 -0.56
N LYS A 156 -3.69 -19.11 -1.09
CA LYS A 156 -4.32 -20.25 -0.42
C LYS A 156 -5.75 -19.95 0.03
N ILE A 157 -6.46 -19.11 -0.73
CA ILE A 157 -7.87 -18.82 -0.50
C ILE A 157 -8.66 -19.93 -1.18
N GLU A 158 -9.26 -20.80 -0.38
CA GLU A 158 -10.06 -21.92 -0.89
C GLU A 158 -11.42 -21.42 -1.35
N VAL A 159 -11.80 -21.80 -2.57
CA VAL A 159 -13.15 -21.55 -3.11
C VAL A 159 -13.94 -22.84 -3.03
N PRO A 160 -14.89 -22.98 -2.07
CA PRO A 160 -15.64 -24.22 -1.90
C PRO A 160 -16.42 -24.58 -3.16
N THR A 161 -16.26 -25.82 -3.63
CA THR A 161 -16.91 -26.29 -4.87
C THR A 161 -18.42 -26.46 -4.76
N LEU A 162 -18.95 -26.52 -3.53
CA LEU A 162 -20.37 -26.78 -3.24
C LEU A 162 -21.22 -25.49 -3.10
N VAL A 163 -20.62 -24.31 -3.19
CA VAL A 163 -21.37 -23.04 -3.08
C VAL A 163 -21.84 -22.64 -4.48
N PHE A 164 -23.14 -22.38 -4.62
CA PHE A 164 -23.75 -21.92 -5.87
C PHE A 164 -23.18 -20.58 -6.36
N ASN A 165 -22.49 -19.83 -5.50
CA ASN A 165 -21.86 -18.55 -5.78
C ASN A 165 -20.32 -18.72 -5.74
N LYS A 166 -19.75 -19.24 -6.83
CA LYS A 166 -18.29 -19.34 -6.96
C LYS A 166 -17.71 -17.93 -7.09
N ILE A 167 -16.68 -17.65 -6.29
CA ILE A 167 -15.81 -16.48 -6.51
C ILE A 167 -14.96 -16.76 -7.76
N ALA A 168 -14.64 -15.73 -8.53
CA ALA A 168 -13.70 -15.86 -9.63
C ALA A 168 -12.31 -16.24 -9.09
N GLU A 169 -11.59 -17.04 -9.88
CA GLU A 169 -10.19 -17.38 -9.55
C GLU A 169 -9.27 -16.15 -9.60
N VAL A 170 -9.64 -15.16 -10.41
CA VAL A 170 -8.90 -13.91 -10.58
C VAL A 170 -9.78 -12.75 -10.14
N ILE A 171 -9.31 -12.03 -9.15
CA ILE A 171 -9.98 -10.90 -8.52
C ILE A 171 -9.33 -9.60 -8.98
N GLU A 172 -10.10 -8.65 -9.47
CA GLU A 172 -9.61 -7.30 -9.75
C GLU A 172 -9.60 -6.48 -8.45
N VAL A 173 -8.46 -5.81 -8.15
CA VAL A 173 -8.31 -4.92 -7.01
C VAL A 173 -8.01 -3.51 -7.51
N LYS A 174 -8.77 -2.53 -7.02
CA LYS A 174 -8.57 -1.10 -7.31
C LYS A 174 -8.38 -0.32 -6.02
N GLY A 175 -7.60 0.76 -6.09
CA GLY A 175 -7.46 1.66 -4.94
C GLY A 175 -7.40 3.12 -5.33
N LYS A 176 -7.91 3.96 -4.41
CA LYS A 176 -7.84 5.42 -4.46
C LYS A 176 -7.40 5.93 -3.10
N LEU A 177 -6.26 6.60 -3.04
CA LEU A 177 -5.69 7.10 -1.80
C LEU A 177 -5.44 8.60 -1.93
N ASN A 178 -5.89 9.37 -0.96
CA ASN A 178 -5.54 10.78 -0.81
C ASN A 178 -4.62 10.90 0.40
N LEU A 179 -3.33 11.12 0.16
CA LEU A 179 -2.32 11.23 1.20
C LEU A 179 -1.94 12.70 1.39
N VAL A 180 -1.82 13.13 2.63
CA VAL A 180 -1.37 14.48 3.01
C VAL A 180 -0.03 14.40 3.74
N LYS A 181 0.72 15.53 3.71
CA LYS A 181 2.00 15.66 4.45
C LYS A 181 1.79 15.59 5.95
#